data_e6bed4a21b652c953b05144c27d4f19a
#
_entry.id   e6bed4a21b652c953b05144c27d4f19a
#
_cell.length_a   1.000
_cell.length_b   1.000
_cell.length_c   1.000
_cell.angle_alpha   90.00
_cell.angle_beta   90.00
_cell.angle_gamma   90.00
#
_symmetry.space_group_name_H-M   'P 1'
#
loop_
_entity.id
_entity.type
_entity.pdbx_description
1 polymer ?
#
loop_
_entity_poly.entity_id
_entity_poly.type
_entity_poly.pdbx_seq_one_letter_code
_entity_poly.pdbx_strand_id
1 'polypeptide(L)'
;MADRNAPGALQVITTPDYEAMVIGAHPDDNDFGAGATSALWAKQGKKVVWVVMTDGAEGSEVPSLIDTDLMLAREEEQRKACEVYGVQAVEFLRFSDGHLTNSEAARKAVVRLIRKYRPRVIFTHDPSAHILAPDPDEKPNETGYLNHPDHRATGNIVLDAIFPAVGNPRSYRELLAEGLPPYRVHELYLFFTSKENTYVEVSETIDLKAKGLRCHVTQFGPETDMLDRVRGWGEETAKEAREKKDLELKSAEAFRRVKLYVPEKPEQEVEKQEAEVEA
;
A
#
# COMPACT_ATOMS: atom_id res chain seq x y z
N MET A 1 -12.25 8.41 28.78
CA MET A 1 -11.01 7.92 28.16
C MET A 1 -10.31 7.02 29.19
N ALA A 2 -9.82 5.85 28.79
CA ALA A 2 -9.08 5.00 29.73
C ALA A 2 -7.78 5.70 30.14
N ASP A 3 -7.45 5.62 31.43
CA ASP A 3 -6.20 6.18 31.94
C ASP A 3 -5.01 5.44 31.34
N ARG A 4 -4.27 6.14 30.47
CA ARG A 4 -3.07 5.59 29.81
C ARG A 4 -1.90 5.36 30.76
N ASN A 5 -1.97 5.91 31.98
CA ASN A 5 -0.98 5.79 33.02
C ASN A 5 -1.35 4.74 34.09
N ALA A 6 -2.44 3.98 33.87
CA ALA A 6 -2.84 2.93 34.80
C ALA A 6 -1.72 1.88 34.98
N PRO A 7 -1.49 1.33 36.20
CA PRO A 7 -0.52 0.27 36.43
C PRO A 7 -0.75 -0.91 35.47
N GLY A 8 0.29 -1.30 34.73
CA GLY A 8 0.21 -2.38 33.72
C GLY A 8 -0.33 -1.96 32.35
N ALA A 9 -0.58 -0.67 32.11
CA ALA A 9 -0.91 -0.17 30.78
C ALA A 9 0.31 -0.29 29.85
N LEU A 10 0.12 -0.98 28.71
CA LEU A 10 1.15 -1.05 27.68
C LEU A 10 1.17 0.24 26.87
N GLN A 11 2.35 0.82 26.71
CA GLN A 11 2.53 1.95 25.82
C GLN A 11 2.42 1.51 24.36
N VAL A 12 1.70 2.30 23.57
CA VAL A 12 1.60 2.10 22.11
C VAL A 12 2.85 2.70 21.49
N ILE A 13 3.59 1.88 20.72
CA ILE A 13 4.76 2.35 19.98
C ILE A 13 4.29 3.28 18.85
N THR A 14 4.96 4.43 18.72
CA THR A 14 4.70 5.43 17.67
C THR A 14 5.90 5.67 16.76
N THR A 15 7.08 5.15 17.13
CA THR A 15 8.31 5.29 16.34
C THR A 15 8.32 4.25 15.22
N PRO A 16 8.37 4.65 13.93
CA PRO A 16 8.43 3.72 12.81
C PRO A 16 9.82 3.09 12.65
N ASP A 17 9.86 1.84 12.15
CA ASP A 17 11.09 1.17 11.71
C ASP A 17 11.20 1.16 10.18
N TYR A 18 10.06 1.15 9.50
CA TYR A 18 9.94 1.20 8.05
C TYR A 18 9.22 2.49 7.63
N GLU A 19 9.61 3.03 6.49
CA GLU A 19 8.89 4.17 5.91
C GLU A 19 7.52 3.74 5.40
N ALA A 20 7.46 2.64 4.64
CA ALA A 20 6.22 2.18 4.05
C ALA A 20 6.01 0.67 4.13
N MET A 21 4.73 0.30 4.19
CA MET A 21 4.23 -1.02 3.89
C MET A 21 3.18 -0.90 2.79
N VAL A 22 3.36 -1.61 1.68
CA VAL A 22 2.38 -1.67 0.59
C VAL A 22 1.66 -3.02 0.66
N ILE A 23 0.33 -3.01 0.71
CA ILE A 23 -0.49 -4.21 0.88
C ILE A 23 -1.45 -4.32 -0.30
N GLY A 24 -1.16 -5.23 -1.23
CA GLY A 24 -1.98 -5.57 -2.38
C GLY A 24 -2.72 -6.89 -2.19
N ALA A 25 -3.71 -7.15 -3.01
CA ALA A 25 -4.47 -8.40 -3.02
C ALA A 25 -3.68 -9.51 -3.71
N HIS A 26 -3.18 -9.25 -4.92
CA HIS A 26 -2.52 -10.23 -5.77
C HIS A 26 -1.07 -9.85 -6.06
N PRO A 27 -0.23 -10.82 -6.48
CA PRO A 27 1.09 -10.48 -7.04
C PRO A 27 0.90 -9.60 -8.29
N ASP A 28 1.50 -8.40 -8.31
CA ASP A 28 1.45 -7.29 -9.26
C ASP A 28 0.68 -6.03 -8.78
N ASP A 29 -0.31 -6.15 -7.90
CA ASP A 29 -1.08 -4.99 -7.39
C ASP A 29 -0.19 -3.91 -6.77
N ASN A 30 0.82 -4.31 -6.00
CA ASN A 30 1.75 -3.38 -5.35
C ASN A 30 2.58 -2.60 -6.39
N ASP A 31 2.91 -3.26 -7.50
CA ASP A 31 3.60 -2.67 -8.65
C ASP A 31 2.74 -1.59 -9.29
N PHE A 32 1.48 -1.93 -9.62
CA PHE A 32 0.52 -0.97 -10.18
C PHE A 32 0.19 0.16 -9.21
N GLY A 33 -0.05 -0.19 -7.94
CA GLY A 33 -0.53 0.75 -6.93
C GLY A 33 0.51 1.77 -6.49
N ALA A 34 1.75 1.32 -6.20
CA ALA A 34 2.78 2.16 -5.57
C ALA A 34 4.21 1.79 -5.96
N GLY A 35 4.42 1.17 -7.12
CA GLY A 35 5.75 0.68 -7.54
C GLY A 35 6.77 1.79 -7.72
N ALA A 36 6.43 2.85 -8.44
CA ALA A 36 7.35 3.97 -8.68
C ALA A 36 7.64 4.76 -7.39
N THR A 37 6.63 4.98 -6.55
CA THR A 37 6.79 5.61 -5.23
C THR A 37 7.67 4.75 -4.30
N SER A 38 7.48 3.44 -4.29
CA SER A 38 8.32 2.51 -3.52
C SER A 38 9.78 2.59 -3.96
N ALA A 39 10.04 2.58 -5.27
CA ALA A 39 11.38 2.72 -5.83
C ALA A 39 12.02 4.08 -5.48
N LEU A 40 11.24 5.16 -5.55
CA LEU A 40 11.70 6.50 -5.18
C LEU A 40 12.14 6.54 -3.71
N TRP A 41 11.34 5.99 -2.80
CA TRP A 41 11.67 5.97 -1.38
C TRP A 41 12.83 5.04 -1.06
N ALA A 42 12.94 3.89 -1.73
CA ALA A 42 14.10 3.01 -1.62
C ALA A 42 15.40 3.69 -2.08
N LYS A 43 15.38 4.42 -3.20
CA LYS A 43 16.52 5.26 -3.67
C LYS A 43 16.93 6.32 -2.65
N GLN A 44 15.99 6.82 -1.86
CA GLN A 44 16.24 7.76 -0.75
C GLN A 44 16.75 7.08 0.53
N GLY A 45 17.03 5.78 0.50
CA GLY A 45 17.50 5.00 1.66
C GLY A 45 16.40 4.64 2.65
N LYS A 46 15.13 4.86 2.31
CA LYS A 46 13.98 4.51 3.16
C LYS A 46 13.64 3.04 3.01
N LYS A 47 13.24 2.39 4.11
CA LYS A 47 12.84 0.99 4.10
C LYS A 47 11.39 0.84 3.67
N VAL A 48 11.15 -0.03 2.69
CA VAL A 48 9.82 -0.38 2.18
C VAL A 48 9.64 -1.89 2.27
N VAL A 49 8.47 -2.34 2.72
CA VAL A 49 8.06 -3.75 2.73
C VAL A 49 6.76 -3.91 1.96
N TRP A 50 6.66 -5.00 1.19
CA TRP A 50 5.46 -5.35 0.47
C TRP A 50 4.76 -6.56 1.11
N VAL A 51 3.44 -6.59 1.00
CA VAL A 51 2.59 -7.69 1.45
C VAL A 51 1.62 -8.03 0.31
N VAL A 52 1.50 -9.30 0.01
CA VAL A 52 0.52 -9.84 -0.94
C VAL A 52 -0.45 -10.70 -0.16
N MET A 53 -1.75 -10.43 -0.28
CA MET A 53 -2.77 -11.08 0.54
C MET A 53 -3.11 -12.48 0.05
N THR A 54 -3.28 -12.67 -1.25
CA THR A 54 -3.72 -13.94 -1.85
C THR A 54 -2.57 -14.72 -2.48
N ASP A 55 -2.84 -15.94 -2.87
CA ASP A 55 -1.91 -16.81 -3.59
C ASP A 55 -1.86 -16.52 -5.10
N GLY A 56 -2.82 -15.74 -5.63
CA GLY A 56 -2.90 -15.41 -7.04
C GLY A 56 -3.16 -16.60 -7.97
N ALA A 57 -3.69 -17.71 -7.43
CA ALA A 57 -3.80 -18.98 -8.14
C ALA A 57 -4.91 -19.01 -9.21
N GLU A 58 -5.87 -18.09 -9.17
CA GLU A 58 -6.92 -17.96 -10.20
C GLU A 58 -6.51 -17.03 -11.37
N GLY A 59 -5.31 -16.46 -11.34
CA GLY A 59 -4.82 -15.52 -12.37
C GLY A 59 -4.36 -16.18 -13.67
N SER A 60 -5.12 -17.14 -14.21
CA SER A 60 -4.83 -17.79 -15.51
C SER A 60 -6.11 -18.22 -16.22
N GLU A 61 -6.11 -18.10 -17.55
CA GLU A 61 -7.18 -18.62 -18.41
C GLU A 61 -6.98 -20.10 -18.80
N VAL A 62 -5.96 -20.78 -18.28
CA VAL A 62 -5.63 -22.17 -18.57
C VAL A 62 -6.19 -23.09 -17.48
N PRO A 63 -7.37 -23.74 -17.68
CA PRO A 63 -8.04 -24.50 -16.62
C PRO A 63 -7.28 -25.75 -16.13
N SER A 64 -6.29 -26.20 -16.88
CA SER A 64 -5.47 -27.38 -16.52
C SER A 64 -4.17 -27.02 -15.78
N LEU A 65 -3.92 -25.74 -15.56
CA LEU A 65 -2.75 -25.30 -14.79
C LEU A 65 -2.93 -25.67 -13.32
N ILE A 66 -1.86 -26.13 -12.70
CA ILE A 66 -1.87 -26.48 -11.28
C ILE A 66 -1.74 -25.20 -10.47
N ASP A 67 -2.70 -24.93 -9.58
CA ASP A 67 -2.77 -23.70 -8.76
C ASP A 67 -1.46 -23.43 -8.01
N THR A 68 -0.85 -24.47 -7.40
CA THR A 68 0.40 -24.35 -6.67
C THR A 68 1.57 -23.92 -7.57
N ASP A 69 1.61 -24.40 -8.82
CA ASP A 69 2.69 -24.04 -9.75
C ASP A 69 2.55 -22.57 -10.17
N LEU A 70 1.32 -22.11 -10.43
CA LEU A 70 1.05 -20.70 -10.74
C LEU A 70 1.38 -19.80 -9.54
N MET A 71 0.93 -20.17 -8.33
CA MET A 71 1.24 -19.44 -7.10
C MET A 71 2.75 -19.26 -6.92
N LEU A 72 3.53 -20.34 -7.04
CA LEU A 72 4.99 -20.28 -6.85
C LEU A 72 5.67 -19.44 -7.93
N ALA A 73 5.19 -19.52 -9.20
CA ALA A 73 5.71 -18.71 -10.29
C ALA A 73 5.44 -17.20 -10.01
N ARG A 74 4.21 -16.85 -9.65
CA ARG A 74 3.83 -15.46 -9.34
C ARG A 74 4.53 -14.89 -8.11
N GLU A 75 4.78 -15.71 -7.08
CA GLU A 75 5.60 -15.29 -5.94
C GLU A 75 7.04 -14.98 -6.35
N GLU A 76 7.64 -15.80 -7.22
CA GLU A 76 9.00 -15.57 -7.71
C GLU A 76 9.07 -14.32 -8.60
N GLU A 77 8.07 -14.09 -9.44
CA GLU A 77 7.93 -12.88 -10.25
C GLU A 77 7.85 -11.63 -9.36
N GLN A 78 7.05 -11.69 -8.29
CA GLN A 78 6.92 -10.60 -7.33
C GLN A 78 8.24 -10.34 -6.57
N ARG A 79 9.02 -11.38 -6.22
CA ARG A 79 10.34 -11.19 -5.60
C ARG A 79 11.30 -10.47 -6.56
N LYS A 80 11.32 -10.86 -7.83
CA LYS A 80 12.12 -10.16 -8.86
C LYS A 80 11.71 -8.71 -9.05
N ALA A 81 10.41 -8.44 -9.04
CA ALA A 81 9.91 -7.07 -9.08
C ALA A 81 10.38 -6.26 -7.86
N CYS A 82 10.30 -6.83 -6.65
CA CYS A 82 10.82 -6.20 -5.43
C CYS A 82 12.31 -5.83 -5.53
N GLU A 83 13.13 -6.70 -6.13
CA GLU A 83 14.55 -6.41 -6.38
C GLU A 83 14.73 -5.20 -7.31
N VAL A 84 13.93 -5.10 -8.38
CA VAL A 84 13.95 -3.95 -9.32
C VAL A 84 13.65 -2.63 -8.59
N TYR A 85 12.70 -2.65 -7.64
CA TYR A 85 12.32 -1.45 -6.88
C TYR A 85 13.22 -1.14 -5.69
N GLY A 86 14.06 -2.08 -5.27
CA GLY A 86 14.84 -1.96 -4.03
C GLY A 86 13.99 -2.13 -2.77
N VAL A 87 12.87 -2.83 -2.87
CA VAL A 87 12.02 -3.21 -1.72
C VAL A 87 12.74 -4.25 -0.88
N GLN A 88 12.84 -4.02 0.44
CA GLN A 88 13.70 -4.80 1.32
C GLN A 88 13.09 -6.14 1.76
N ALA A 89 11.76 -6.27 1.74
CA ALA A 89 11.08 -7.51 2.10
C ALA A 89 9.73 -7.62 1.38
N VAL A 90 9.32 -8.86 1.08
CA VAL A 90 7.97 -9.18 0.63
C VAL A 90 7.42 -10.35 1.44
N GLU A 91 6.19 -10.20 1.94
CA GLU A 91 5.46 -11.21 2.70
C GLU A 91 4.25 -11.70 1.88
N PHE A 92 4.07 -13.01 1.80
CA PHE A 92 2.94 -13.64 1.12
C PHE A 92 2.03 -14.30 2.15
N LEU A 93 0.78 -13.85 2.24
CA LEU A 93 -0.20 -14.38 3.20
C LEU A 93 -0.97 -15.58 2.65
N ARG A 94 -1.00 -15.76 1.33
CA ARG A 94 -1.57 -16.93 0.62
C ARG A 94 -3.01 -17.26 1.00
N PHE A 95 -3.85 -16.24 1.20
CA PHE A 95 -5.28 -16.46 1.19
C PHE A 95 -5.73 -16.85 -0.21
N SER A 96 -6.84 -17.59 -0.31
CA SER A 96 -7.34 -18.06 -1.60
C SER A 96 -7.72 -16.90 -2.51
N ASP A 97 -7.15 -16.84 -3.70
CA ASP A 97 -7.46 -15.89 -4.76
C ASP A 97 -8.94 -15.97 -5.16
N GLY A 98 -9.57 -14.85 -5.46
CA GLY A 98 -11.00 -14.74 -5.77
C GLY A 98 -11.94 -14.88 -4.57
N HIS A 99 -11.44 -15.34 -3.41
CA HIS A 99 -12.23 -15.70 -2.25
C HIS A 99 -11.85 -14.95 -0.96
N LEU A 100 -11.04 -13.90 -1.06
CA LEU A 100 -10.60 -13.15 0.11
C LEU A 100 -11.77 -12.45 0.79
N THR A 101 -11.92 -12.70 2.08
CA THR A 101 -12.93 -12.04 2.92
C THR A 101 -12.29 -11.30 4.07
N ASN A 102 -12.97 -10.27 4.58
CA ASN A 102 -12.55 -9.55 5.78
C ASN A 102 -12.77 -10.42 7.05
N SER A 103 -12.04 -11.53 7.11
CA SER A 103 -12.09 -12.49 8.21
C SER A 103 -11.21 -12.06 9.39
N GLU A 104 -11.47 -12.65 10.58
CA GLU A 104 -10.60 -12.43 11.74
C GLU A 104 -9.16 -12.90 11.48
N ALA A 105 -8.99 -14.02 10.77
CA ALA A 105 -7.69 -14.57 10.41
C ALA A 105 -6.90 -13.60 9.52
N ALA A 106 -7.54 -13.03 8.50
CA ALA A 106 -6.92 -12.07 7.61
C ALA A 106 -6.51 -10.77 8.34
N ARG A 107 -7.41 -10.20 9.16
CA ARG A 107 -7.09 -9.02 9.98
C ARG A 107 -5.93 -9.29 10.93
N LYS A 108 -5.94 -10.45 11.63
CA LYS A 108 -4.85 -10.84 12.54
C LYS A 108 -3.51 -10.94 11.82
N ALA A 109 -3.47 -11.54 10.63
CA ALA A 109 -2.26 -11.65 9.83
C ALA A 109 -1.70 -10.26 9.48
N VAL A 110 -2.55 -9.34 9.03
CA VAL A 110 -2.16 -7.95 8.74
C VAL A 110 -1.71 -7.21 10.01
N VAL A 111 -2.43 -7.35 11.13
CA VAL A 111 -2.03 -6.75 12.42
C VAL A 111 -0.64 -7.24 12.84
N ARG A 112 -0.36 -8.54 12.69
CA ARG A 112 0.97 -9.12 12.99
C ARG A 112 2.06 -8.43 12.18
N LEU A 113 1.87 -8.30 10.87
CA LEU A 113 2.86 -7.68 9.99
C LEU A 113 3.05 -6.18 10.29
N ILE A 114 1.97 -5.44 10.51
CA ILE A 114 2.07 -4.02 10.87
C ILE A 114 2.83 -3.83 12.20
N ARG A 115 2.55 -4.66 13.21
CA ARG A 115 3.28 -4.61 14.49
C ARG A 115 4.75 -5.06 14.35
N LYS A 116 5.04 -6.02 13.44
CA LYS A 116 6.40 -6.50 13.15
C LYS A 116 7.25 -5.43 12.48
N TYR A 117 6.75 -4.81 11.43
CA TYR A 117 7.49 -3.87 10.58
C TYR A 117 7.36 -2.41 11.01
N ARG A 118 6.33 -2.05 11.77
CA ARG A 118 6.05 -0.69 12.25
C ARG A 118 6.19 0.37 11.15
N PRO A 119 5.41 0.28 10.06
CA PRO A 119 5.51 1.23 8.96
C PRO A 119 4.94 2.61 9.35
N ARG A 120 5.61 3.69 8.93
CA ARG A 120 5.06 5.04 9.07
C ARG A 120 3.81 5.21 8.22
N VAL A 121 3.87 4.73 6.98
CA VAL A 121 2.80 4.83 5.98
C VAL A 121 2.36 3.44 5.56
N ILE A 122 1.05 3.24 5.39
CA ILE A 122 0.50 2.06 4.73
C ILE A 122 -0.13 2.49 3.41
N PHE A 123 0.21 1.78 2.33
CA PHE A 123 -0.48 1.85 1.05
C PHE A 123 -1.35 0.62 0.89
N THR A 124 -2.58 0.78 0.37
CA THR A 124 -3.48 -0.33 0.04
C THR A 124 -4.57 0.12 -0.93
N HIS A 125 -5.39 -0.81 -1.38
CA HIS A 125 -6.56 -0.53 -2.22
C HIS A 125 -7.57 0.38 -1.50
N ASP A 126 -8.26 1.27 -2.25
CA ASP A 126 -9.43 1.99 -1.73
C ASP A 126 -10.66 1.07 -1.74
N PRO A 127 -11.14 0.61 -0.55
CA PRO A 127 -12.29 -0.28 -0.50
C PRO A 127 -13.61 0.42 -0.86
N SER A 128 -13.63 1.74 -0.93
CA SER A 128 -14.82 2.52 -1.34
C SER A 128 -14.97 2.61 -2.86
N ALA A 129 -13.95 2.27 -3.61
CA ALA A 129 -13.96 2.26 -5.07
C ALA A 129 -14.53 0.93 -5.59
N HIS A 130 -15.83 0.87 -5.87
CA HIS A 130 -16.49 -0.31 -6.43
C HIS A 130 -16.46 -0.30 -7.96
N ILE A 131 -16.67 0.88 -8.52
CA ILE A 131 -16.70 1.12 -9.96
C ILE A 131 -15.81 2.34 -10.21
N LEU A 132 -14.83 2.17 -11.08
CA LEU A 132 -13.99 3.24 -11.63
C LEU A 132 -14.38 3.37 -13.10
N ALA A 133 -15.17 4.37 -13.41
CA ALA A 133 -15.66 4.57 -14.76
C ALA A 133 -15.59 6.06 -15.12
N PRO A 134 -15.13 6.39 -16.32
CA PRO A 134 -15.27 7.73 -16.86
C PRO A 134 -16.75 8.05 -17.07
N ASP A 135 -17.06 9.33 -17.14
CA ASP A 135 -18.39 9.77 -17.58
C ASP A 135 -18.58 9.34 -19.05
N PRO A 136 -19.62 8.53 -19.37
CA PRO A 136 -19.82 8.04 -20.72
C PRO A 136 -20.18 9.16 -21.72
N ASP A 137 -20.66 10.31 -21.26
CA ASP A 137 -20.95 11.45 -22.11
C ASP A 137 -19.69 12.26 -22.44
N GLU A 138 -18.71 12.31 -21.51
CA GLU A 138 -17.43 12.98 -21.72
C GLU A 138 -16.42 12.07 -22.46
N LYS A 139 -16.43 10.77 -22.15
CA LYS A 139 -15.49 9.79 -22.68
C LYS A 139 -16.18 8.54 -23.22
N PRO A 140 -16.92 8.66 -24.33
CA PRO A 140 -17.80 7.59 -24.84
C PRO A 140 -17.08 6.32 -25.32
N ASN A 141 -15.77 6.38 -25.54
CA ASN A 141 -14.96 5.25 -26.00
C ASN A 141 -14.11 4.62 -24.88
N GLU A 142 -14.17 5.14 -23.65
CA GLU A 142 -13.46 4.56 -22.50
C GLU A 142 -14.38 3.61 -21.74
N THR A 143 -13.84 2.46 -21.36
CA THR A 143 -14.57 1.45 -20.57
C THR A 143 -14.34 1.68 -19.08
N GLY A 144 -15.41 1.45 -18.29
CA GLY A 144 -15.29 1.43 -16.84
C GLY A 144 -14.63 0.12 -16.35
N TYR A 145 -14.11 0.17 -15.14
CA TYR A 145 -13.50 -0.95 -14.43
C TYR A 145 -14.33 -1.28 -13.18
N LEU A 146 -14.76 -2.55 -13.07
CA LEU A 146 -15.32 -3.08 -11.83
C LEU A 146 -14.19 -3.56 -10.93
N ASN A 147 -14.04 -2.90 -9.79
CA ASN A 147 -12.96 -3.22 -8.86
C ASN A 147 -13.10 -4.64 -8.30
N HIS A 148 -12.01 -5.39 -8.34
CA HIS A 148 -11.97 -6.80 -7.93
C HIS A 148 -12.47 -6.97 -6.48
N PRO A 149 -13.23 -8.03 -6.14
CA PRO A 149 -13.70 -8.25 -4.77
C PRO A 149 -12.55 -8.34 -3.78
N ASP A 150 -11.43 -8.99 -4.13
CA ASP A 150 -10.26 -9.11 -3.26
C ASP A 150 -9.55 -7.78 -3.04
N HIS A 151 -9.55 -6.85 -4.01
CA HIS A 151 -9.04 -5.49 -3.80
C HIS A 151 -9.83 -4.77 -2.70
N ARG A 152 -11.17 -4.84 -2.80
CA ARG A 152 -12.04 -4.23 -1.78
C ARG A 152 -11.91 -4.93 -0.43
N ALA A 153 -11.80 -6.27 -0.42
CA ALA A 153 -11.57 -7.04 0.79
C ALA A 153 -10.24 -6.67 1.45
N THR A 154 -9.14 -6.59 0.67
CA THR A 154 -7.83 -6.15 1.15
C THR A 154 -7.89 -4.78 1.79
N GLY A 155 -8.48 -3.79 1.11
CA GLY A 155 -8.67 -2.46 1.67
C GLY A 155 -9.43 -2.47 3.00
N ASN A 156 -10.56 -3.20 3.07
CA ASN A 156 -11.35 -3.33 4.31
C ASN A 156 -10.57 -4.03 5.43
N ILE A 157 -9.84 -5.11 5.13
CA ILE A 157 -9.00 -5.83 6.10
C ILE A 157 -7.96 -4.88 6.70
N VAL A 158 -7.29 -4.09 5.84
CA VAL A 158 -6.25 -3.15 6.27
C VAL A 158 -6.82 -2.03 7.12
N LEU A 159 -7.95 -1.43 6.74
CA LEU A 159 -8.59 -0.40 7.55
C LEU A 159 -8.98 -0.92 8.93
N ASP A 160 -9.64 -2.09 9.00
CA ASP A 160 -10.07 -2.72 10.25
C ASP A 160 -8.88 -3.21 11.09
N ALA A 161 -7.76 -3.58 10.46
CA ALA A 161 -6.51 -3.88 11.16
C ALA A 161 -5.92 -2.62 11.79
N ILE A 162 -5.79 -1.52 11.03
CA ILE A 162 -5.24 -0.25 11.51
C ILE A 162 -6.06 0.25 12.70
N PHE A 163 -7.39 0.28 12.57
CA PHE A 163 -8.27 0.71 13.63
C PHE A 163 -9.43 -0.29 13.85
N PRO A 164 -9.58 -0.78 15.10
CA PRO A 164 -8.81 -0.40 16.30
C PRO A 164 -7.62 -1.30 16.61
N ALA A 165 -7.38 -2.39 15.85
CA ALA A 165 -6.67 -3.56 16.33
C ALA A 165 -5.15 -3.36 16.52
N VAL A 166 -4.45 -2.69 15.58
CA VAL A 166 -2.99 -2.51 15.64
C VAL A 166 -2.56 -1.74 16.91
N GLY A 167 -3.32 -0.70 17.29
CA GLY A 167 -3.02 0.13 18.45
C GLY A 167 -3.62 -0.38 19.78
N ASN A 168 -4.43 -1.42 19.74
CA ASN A 168 -5.13 -1.91 20.94
C ASN A 168 -4.41 -3.11 21.56
N PRO A 169 -3.87 -3.01 22.79
CA PRO A 169 -3.17 -4.10 23.46
C PRO A 169 -4.08 -5.30 23.80
N ARG A 170 -5.39 -5.11 23.78
CA ARG A 170 -6.38 -6.17 24.04
C ARG A 170 -6.77 -6.94 22.78
N SER A 171 -6.48 -6.41 21.60
CA SER A 171 -6.68 -7.10 20.32
C SER A 171 -5.50 -8.02 20.04
N TYR A 172 -5.79 -9.29 19.78
CA TYR A 172 -4.77 -10.30 19.46
C TYR A 172 -3.65 -10.36 20.51
N ARG A 173 -4.04 -10.63 21.78
CA ARG A 173 -3.12 -10.65 22.94
C ARG A 173 -1.95 -11.60 22.77
N GLU A 174 -2.13 -12.69 22.03
CA GLU A 174 -1.10 -13.66 21.70
C GLU A 174 0.07 -13.03 20.95
N LEU A 175 -0.15 -11.96 20.17
CA LEU A 175 0.93 -11.23 19.50
C LEU A 175 1.87 -10.51 20.49
N LEU A 176 1.39 -10.20 21.70
CA LEU A 176 2.27 -9.66 22.77
C LEU A 176 3.29 -10.71 23.22
N ALA A 177 2.87 -11.97 23.31
CA ALA A 177 3.77 -13.09 23.64
C ALA A 177 4.80 -13.37 22.52
N GLU A 178 4.48 -12.99 21.28
CA GLU A 178 5.38 -13.03 20.15
C GLU A 178 6.35 -11.82 20.11
N GLY A 179 6.28 -10.90 21.09
CA GLY A 179 7.10 -9.68 21.12
C GLY A 179 6.62 -8.59 20.15
N LEU A 180 5.35 -8.62 19.76
CA LEU A 180 4.72 -7.68 18.83
C LEU A 180 3.77 -6.72 19.58
N PRO A 181 4.30 -5.67 20.21
CA PRO A 181 3.51 -4.71 20.98
C PRO A 181 2.60 -3.87 20.07
N PRO A 182 1.58 -3.20 20.66
CA PRO A 182 0.74 -2.27 19.92
C PRO A 182 1.55 -1.18 19.26
N TYR A 183 1.14 -0.83 18.03
CA TYR A 183 1.78 0.17 17.20
C TYR A 183 0.76 1.17 16.65
N ARG A 184 1.20 2.37 16.28
CA ARG A 184 0.35 3.39 15.66
C ARG A 184 0.88 3.77 14.29
N VAL A 185 0.11 3.47 13.25
CA VAL A 185 0.35 3.91 11.88
C VAL A 185 0.10 5.41 11.79
N HIS A 186 0.95 6.14 11.06
CA HIS A 186 0.82 7.60 10.97
C HIS A 186 -0.05 8.03 9.79
N GLU A 187 0.08 7.37 8.65
CA GLU A 187 -0.61 7.76 7.43
C GLU A 187 -1.09 6.54 6.64
N LEU A 188 -2.19 6.72 5.94
CA LEU A 188 -2.76 5.75 5.01
C LEU A 188 -2.85 6.40 3.63
N TYR A 189 -2.40 5.67 2.62
CA TYR A 189 -2.48 6.03 1.21
C TYR A 189 -3.28 4.96 0.48
N LEU A 190 -4.39 5.34 -0.13
CA LEU A 190 -5.25 4.44 -0.89
C LEU A 190 -5.01 4.66 -2.37
N PHE A 191 -4.68 3.58 -3.08
CA PHE A 191 -4.55 3.56 -4.53
C PHE A 191 -5.79 2.95 -5.20
N PHE A 192 -5.92 3.06 -6.52
CA PHE A 192 -7.10 2.70 -7.30
C PHE A 192 -8.37 3.33 -6.72
N THR A 193 -8.32 4.64 -6.59
CA THR A 193 -9.38 5.48 -6.03
C THR A 193 -9.84 6.49 -7.08
N SER A 194 -11.02 7.05 -6.90
CA SER A 194 -11.51 8.23 -7.64
C SER A 194 -11.49 9.50 -6.76
N LYS A 195 -10.77 9.46 -5.64
CA LYS A 195 -10.75 10.54 -4.62
C LYS A 195 -9.32 10.96 -4.29
N GLU A 196 -8.48 11.08 -5.32
CA GLU A 196 -7.08 11.46 -5.19
C GLU A 196 -6.97 12.86 -4.58
N ASN A 197 -6.11 12.98 -3.59
CA ASN A 197 -5.80 14.25 -2.94
C ASN A 197 -4.29 14.50 -2.76
N THR A 198 -3.47 13.53 -3.15
CA THR A 198 -2.02 13.57 -3.03
C THR A 198 -1.38 12.94 -4.26
N TYR A 199 -0.39 13.62 -4.81
CA TYR A 199 0.37 13.20 -5.99
C TYR A 199 1.84 13.13 -5.63
N VAL A 200 2.52 12.07 -6.06
CA VAL A 200 3.95 11.86 -5.85
C VAL A 200 4.65 11.94 -7.20
N GLU A 201 5.61 12.86 -7.34
CA GLU A 201 6.46 12.96 -8.53
C GLU A 201 7.37 11.73 -8.63
N VAL A 202 7.27 10.99 -9.73
CA VAL A 202 7.96 9.71 -9.94
C VAL A 202 8.72 9.61 -11.26
N SER A 203 9.00 10.73 -11.93
CA SER A 203 9.72 10.74 -13.22
C SER A 203 11.09 10.05 -13.15
N GLU A 204 11.75 10.05 -11.99
CA GLU A 204 13.02 9.35 -11.79
C GLU A 204 12.88 7.83 -11.64
N THR A 205 11.67 7.32 -11.40
CA THR A 205 11.43 5.91 -11.07
C THR A 205 10.31 5.27 -11.88
N ILE A 206 9.64 6.01 -12.74
CA ILE A 206 8.55 5.48 -13.57
C ILE A 206 9.02 4.33 -14.49
N ASP A 207 10.25 4.40 -15.00
CA ASP A 207 10.83 3.32 -15.80
C ASP A 207 11.15 2.07 -14.97
N LEU A 208 11.40 2.23 -13.65
CA LEU A 208 11.53 1.08 -12.74
C LEU A 208 10.18 0.40 -12.56
N LYS A 209 9.07 1.16 -12.48
CA LYS A 209 7.72 0.59 -12.44
C LYS A 209 7.45 -0.29 -13.66
N ALA A 210 7.77 0.18 -14.85
CA ALA A 210 7.65 -0.61 -16.07
C ALA A 210 8.51 -1.89 -16.04
N LYS A 211 9.74 -1.80 -15.52
CA LYS A 211 10.63 -2.95 -15.39
C LYS A 211 10.12 -3.97 -14.36
N GLY A 212 9.59 -3.53 -13.22
CA GLY A 212 9.01 -4.39 -12.22
C GLY A 212 7.79 -5.14 -12.74
N LEU A 213 6.84 -4.42 -13.38
CA LEU A 213 5.66 -5.03 -14.01
C LEU A 213 6.04 -6.09 -15.06
N ARG A 214 7.11 -5.89 -15.81
CA ARG A 214 7.62 -6.89 -16.78
C ARG A 214 8.16 -8.16 -16.12
N CYS A 215 8.40 -8.18 -14.81
CA CYS A 215 8.74 -9.40 -14.09
C CYS A 215 7.57 -10.38 -14.01
N HIS A 216 6.32 -9.91 -14.10
CA HIS A 216 5.10 -10.70 -14.03
C HIS A 216 4.74 -11.33 -15.39
N VAL A 217 5.64 -12.21 -15.87
CA VAL A 217 5.54 -12.84 -17.19
C VAL A 217 4.29 -13.71 -17.32
N THR A 218 3.86 -14.37 -16.23
CA THR A 218 2.64 -15.17 -16.20
C THR A 218 1.39 -14.35 -16.49
N GLN A 219 1.41 -13.03 -16.21
CA GLN A 219 0.27 -12.12 -16.38
C GLN A 219 0.33 -11.32 -17.69
N PHE A 220 1.51 -10.89 -18.11
CA PHE A 220 1.65 -9.95 -19.24
C PHE A 220 2.38 -10.55 -20.44
N GLY A 221 2.90 -11.77 -20.30
CA GLY A 221 3.76 -12.37 -21.30
C GLY A 221 5.17 -11.77 -21.34
N PRO A 222 6.08 -12.36 -22.12
CA PRO A 222 7.48 -11.93 -22.18
C PRO A 222 7.66 -10.64 -23.03
N GLU A 223 6.76 -10.38 -23.97
CA GLU A 223 6.79 -9.21 -24.85
C GLU A 223 5.61 -8.29 -24.51
N THR A 224 5.88 -7.19 -23.86
CA THR A 224 4.86 -6.21 -23.47
C THR A 224 5.35 -4.79 -23.71
N ASP A 225 4.44 -3.93 -24.15
CA ASP A 225 4.60 -2.48 -24.32
C ASP A 225 4.52 -1.72 -22.98
N MET A 226 4.76 -2.42 -21.88
CA MET A 226 4.57 -1.91 -20.50
C MET A 226 5.27 -0.57 -20.26
N LEU A 227 6.41 -0.33 -20.91
CA LEU A 227 7.14 0.93 -20.71
C LEU A 227 6.34 2.15 -21.18
N ASP A 228 5.78 2.09 -22.38
CA ASP A 228 5.02 3.20 -22.95
C ASP A 228 3.70 3.40 -22.21
N ARG A 229 3.03 2.28 -21.85
CA ARG A 229 1.81 2.33 -21.04
C ARG A 229 2.03 2.98 -19.67
N VAL A 230 3.06 2.57 -18.94
CA VAL A 230 3.35 3.10 -17.60
C VAL A 230 3.75 4.57 -17.65
N ARG A 231 4.54 4.99 -18.65
CA ARG A 231 4.86 6.41 -18.86
C ARG A 231 3.61 7.22 -19.15
N GLY A 232 2.74 6.73 -20.05
CA GLY A 232 1.47 7.37 -20.36
C GLY A 232 0.57 7.55 -19.13
N TRP A 233 0.46 6.55 -18.27
CA TRP A 233 -0.28 6.68 -17.01
C TRP A 233 0.31 7.73 -16.08
N GLY A 234 1.64 7.75 -15.95
CA GLY A 234 2.33 8.74 -15.13
C GLY A 234 2.14 10.18 -15.62
N GLU A 235 2.19 10.38 -16.94
CA GLU A 235 1.97 11.67 -17.59
C GLU A 235 0.51 12.14 -17.44
N GLU A 236 -0.48 11.26 -17.62
CA GLU A 236 -1.89 11.60 -17.43
C GLU A 236 -2.18 11.95 -15.96
N THR A 237 -1.61 11.20 -15.01
CA THR A 237 -1.72 11.51 -13.58
C THR A 237 -1.06 12.86 -13.24
N ALA A 238 0.06 13.20 -13.87
CA ALA A 238 0.72 14.48 -13.69
C ALA A 238 -0.13 15.64 -14.26
N LYS A 239 -0.80 15.43 -15.39
CA LYS A 239 -1.77 16.37 -15.95
C LYS A 239 -2.95 16.62 -15.01
N GLU A 240 -3.52 15.54 -14.44
CA GLU A 240 -4.56 15.68 -13.41
C GLU A 240 -4.09 16.47 -12.17
N ALA A 241 -2.85 16.24 -11.72
CA ALA A 241 -2.26 16.97 -10.61
C ALA A 241 -2.19 18.47 -10.89
N ARG A 242 -1.86 18.87 -12.13
CA ARG A 242 -1.87 20.26 -12.56
C ARG A 242 -3.30 20.83 -12.53
N GLU A 243 -4.25 20.13 -13.12
CA GLU A 243 -5.64 20.59 -13.22
C GLU A 243 -6.33 20.70 -11.85
N LYS A 244 -6.13 19.69 -10.98
CA LYS A 244 -6.83 19.61 -9.69
C LYS A 244 -6.11 20.34 -8.54
N LYS A 245 -4.78 20.53 -8.62
CA LYS A 245 -3.95 20.99 -7.49
C LYS A 245 -2.90 22.05 -7.85
N ASP A 246 -2.84 22.48 -9.11
CA ASP A 246 -1.83 23.43 -9.60
C ASP A 246 -0.39 22.95 -9.34
N LEU A 247 -0.15 21.63 -9.52
CA LEU A 247 1.16 21.00 -9.32
C LEU A 247 1.85 20.75 -10.67
N GLU A 248 3.04 21.29 -10.86
CA GLU A 248 3.85 21.08 -12.07
C GLU A 248 4.72 19.81 -11.90
N LEU A 249 4.13 18.66 -12.22
CA LEU A 249 4.78 17.34 -12.20
C LEU A 249 5.02 16.86 -13.63
N LYS A 250 6.02 16.00 -13.83
CA LYS A 250 6.32 15.38 -15.14
C LYS A 250 5.66 14.01 -15.26
N SER A 251 5.71 13.25 -14.19
CA SER A 251 5.10 11.92 -14.08
C SER A 251 4.72 11.66 -12.63
N ALA A 252 3.51 11.18 -12.37
CA ALA A 252 3.03 11.05 -11.01
C ALA A 252 2.33 9.71 -10.74
N GLU A 253 2.35 9.30 -9.47
CA GLU A 253 1.39 8.37 -8.88
C GLU A 253 0.44 9.13 -7.95
N ALA A 254 -0.85 8.78 -7.97
CA ALA A 254 -1.89 9.48 -7.23
C ALA A 254 -2.51 8.60 -6.15
N PHE A 255 -2.82 9.21 -5.01
CA PHE A 255 -3.35 8.53 -3.85
C PHE A 255 -4.41 9.36 -3.14
N ARG A 256 -5.33 8.67 -2.46
CA ARG A 256 -6.12 9.27 -1.40
C ARG A 256 -5.38 9.11 -0.08
N ARG A 257 -4.79 10.20 0.40
CA ARG A 257 -4.02 10.25 1.66
C ARG A 257 -4.92 10.60 2.83
N VAL A 258 -4.74 9.87 3.93
CA VAL A 258 -5.38 10.12 5.22
C VAL A 258 -4.31 10.19 6.31
N LYS A 259 -4.25 11.30 7.05
CA LYS A 259 -3.41 11.40 8.25
C LYS A 259 -4.15 10.75 9.42
N LEU A 260 -3.53 9.76 10.05
CA LEU A 260 -4.09 8.98 11.16
C LEU A 260 -3.51 9.39 12.51
N TYR A 261 -2.26 9.84 12.51
CA TYR A 261 -1.56 10.25 13.71
C TYR A 261 -0.57 11.38 13.39
N VAL A 262 -0.59 12.38 14.22
CA VAL A 262 0.41 13.46 14.22
C VAL A 262 1.15 13.34 15.56
N PRO A 263 2.47 13.09 15.55
CA PRO A 263 3.26 13.08 16.77
C PRO A 263 3.15 14.45 17.48
N GLU A 264 2.97 14.43 18.77
CA GLU A 264 3.11 15.64 19.57
C GLU A 264 4.55 16.16 19.45
N LYS A 265 4.73 17.45 19.24
CA LYS A 265 6.08 18.03 19.23
C LYS A 265 6.71 17.76 20.62
N PRO A 266 8.01 17.45 20.67
CA PRO A 266 8.72 17.40 21.96
C PRO A 266 8.55 18.74 22.68
N GLU A 267 8.26 18.72 23.97
CA GLU A 267 8.02 19.94 24.80
C GLU A 267 9.15 20.99 24.64
N GLN A 268 10.38 20.55 24.40
CA GLN A 268 11.54 21.43 24.17
C GLN A 268 11.49 22.28 22.89
N GLU A 269 10.70 21.89 21.88
CA GLU A 269 10.51 22.72 20.68
C GLU A 269 9.38 23.73 20.84
N VAL A 270 8.44 23.48 21.75
CA VAL A 270 7.36 24.42 22.08
C VAL A 270 7.91 25.58 22.88
N GLU A 271 8.73 25.32 23.91
CA GLU A 271 9.40 26.37 24.71
C GLU A 271 10.32 27.27 23.88
N LYS A 272 11.02 26.73 22.86
CA LYS A 272 11.85 27.55 21.97
C LYS A 272 11.02 28.46 21.04
N GLN A 273 9.88 27.98 20.55
CA GLN A 273 9.01 28.80 19.71
C GLN A 273 8.27 29.88 20.50
N GLU A 274 7.89 29.61 21.75
CA GLU A 274 7.28 30.60 22.62
C GLU A 274 8.32 31.67 23.06
N ALA A 275 9.56 31.28 23.32
CA ALA A 275 10.64 32.21 23.63
C ALA A 275 11.09 33.08 22.44
N GLU A 276 10.95 32.61 21.19
CA GLU A 276 11.23 33.39 19.98
C GLU A 276 10.09 34.36 19.61
N VAL A 277 8.88 34.15 20.15
CA VAL A 277 7.72 35.05 19.89
C VAL A 277 7.66 36.16 20.93
N GLU A 278 8.27 35.98 22.12
CA GLU A 278 8.35 36.98 23.19
C GLU A 278 9.62 37.87 23.17
N ALA A 279 10.54 37.62 22.22
CA ALA A 279 11.75 38.41 22.00
C ALA A 279 11.65 39.29 20.75
#